data_322c3fa06ecacfe737c627d30ace6057
#
_entry.id   322c3fa06ecacfe737c627d30ace6057
#
_cell.length_a   1.000
_cell.length_b   1.000
_cell.length_c   1.000
_cell.angle_alpha   90.00
_cell.angle_beta   90.00
_cell.angle_gamma   90.00
#
_symmetry.space_group_name_H-M   'P 1'
#
loop_
_entity.id
_entity.type
_entity.pdbx_description
1 polymer ?
#
loop_
_entity_poly.entity_id
_entity_poly.type
_entity_poly.pdbx_seq_one_letter_code
_entity_poly.pdbx_strand_id
1 'polypeptide(L)'
;MPDPIYVKEAFARIADRYVMTNHVLSLGVDVWWRRVVTKRIKSLNPAKVLDVASGTGDLALSIQDALPNATVIATDFCAEMLGHASNRGVRQTLVADALALPFPDGEFDV
;
A
#
# COMPACT_ATOMS: atom_id res chain seq x y z
N MET A 1 -11.41 19.23 12.63
CA MET A 1 -10.69 18.09 12.06
C MET A 1 -10.58 16.99 13.10
N PRO A 2 -10.78 15.70 12.73
CA PRO A 2 -10.57 14.62 13.68
C PRO A 2 -9.10 14.56 14.08
N ASP A 3 -8.88 14.17 15.33
CA ASP A 3 -7.54 13.96 15.86
C ASP A 3 -6.84 12.85 15.06
N PRO A 4 -5.63 13.05 14.54
CA PRO A 4 -4.89 12.02 13.83
C PRO A 4 -4.69 10.72 14.63
N ILE A 5 -4.51 10.83 15.95
CA ILE A 5 -4.38 9.67 16.82
C ILE A 5 -5.68 8.87 16.85
N TYR A 6 -6.81 9.55 16.94
CA TYR A 6 -8.14 8.89 16.91
C TYR A 6 -8.38 8.16 15.60
N VAL A 7 -8.06 8.79 14.48
CA VAL A 7 -8.20 8.18 13.13
C VAL A 7 -7.32 6.95 13.02
N LYS A 8 -6.07 7.03 13.48
CA LYS A 8 -5.12 5.93 13.47
C LYS A 8 -5.63 4.73 14.28
N GLU A 9 -6.15 4.98 15.49
CA GLU A 9 -6.69 3.93 16.35
C GLU A 9 -7.96 3.31 15.76
N ALA A 10 -8.82 4.12 15.15
CA ALA A 10 -10.02 3.63 14.48
C ALA A 10 -9.67 2.67 13.33
N PHE A 11 -8.71 3.02 12.50
CA PHE A 11 -8.23 2.15 11.43
C PHE A 11 -7.58 0.88 11.97
N ALA A 12 -6.81 0.98 13.06
CA ALA A 12 -6.20 -0.18 13.69
C ALA A 12 -7.24 -1.22 14.14
N ARG A 13 -8.36 -0.74 14.72
CA ARG A 13 -9.43 -1.63 15.19
C ARG A 13 -10.17 -2.35 14.08
N ILE A 14 -10.25 -1.77 12.89
CA ILE A 14 -10.98 -2.36 11.76
C ILE A 14 -10.08 -3.02 10.73
N ALA A 15 -8.76 -2.99 10.94
CA ALA A 15 -7.79 -3.48 9.94
C ALA A 15 -8.05 -4.93 9.51
N ASP A 16 -8.39 -5.84 10.44
CA ASP A 16 -8.67 -7.23 10.13
C ASP A 16 -9.91 -7.41 9.24
N ARG A 17 -10.93 -6.58 9.47
CA ARG A 17 -12.18 -6.63 8.70
C ARG A 17 -12.08 -5.89 7.38
N TYR A 18 -11.15 -4.94 7.29
CA TYR A 18 -10.99 -4.08 6.12
C TYR A 18 -10.74 -4.88 4.85
N VAL A 19 -9.81 -5.81 4.90
CA VAL A 19 -9.47 -6.63 3.74
C VAL A 19 -10.67 -7.46 3.28
N MET A 20 -11.32 -8.16 4.21
CA MET A 20 -12.47 -9.00 3.90
C MET A 20 -13.63 -8.17 3.35
N THR A 21 -13.97 -7.06 4.01
CA THR A 21 -15.06 -6.18 3.57
C THR A 21 -14.77 -5.61 2.19
N ASN A 22 -13.55 -5.18 1.95
CA ASN A 22 -13.14 -4.63 0.66
C ASN A 22 -13.31 -5.65 -0.46
N HIS A 23 -12.88 -6.89 -0.25
CA HIS A 23 -13.03 -7.97 -1.22
C HIS A 23 -14.50 -8.32 -1.48
N VAL A 24 -15.32 -8.37 -0.45
CA VAL A 24 -16.74 -8.68 -0.58
C VAL A 24 -17.48 -7.57 -1.33
N LEU A 25 -17.26 -6.30 -0.96
CA LEU A 25 -17.96 -5.17 -1.56
C LEU A 25 -17.51 -4.88 -2.98
N SER A 26 -16.24 -5.10 -3.28
CA SER A 26 -15.68 -4.83 -4.59
C SER A 26 -16.01 -5.92 -5.62
N LEU A 27 -16.38 -7.12 -5.17
CA LEU A 27 -16.75 -8.24 -6.04
C LEU A 27 -15.73 -8.50 -7.16
N GLY A 28 -14.44 -8.34 -6.85
CA GLY A 28 -13.36 -8.51 -7.80
C GLY A 28 -13.01 -7.29 -8.64
N VAL A 29 -13.76 -6.18 -8.52
CA VAL A 29 -13.44 -4.94 -9.23
C VAL A 29 -12.07 -4.41 -8.79
N ASP A 30 -11.79 -4.45 -7.50
CA ASP A 30 -10.49 -4.05 -6.98
C ASP A 30 -9.36 -4.97 -7.47
N VAL A 31 -9.63 -6.26 -7.63
CA VAL A 31 -8.66 -7.23 -8.20
C VAL A 31 -8.36 -6.88 -9.65
N TRP A 32 -9.41 -6.60 -10.45
CA TRP A 32 -9.26 -6.19 -11.83
C TRP A 32 -8.47 -4.88 -11.94
N TRP A 33 -8.85 -3.90 -11.14
CA TRP A 33 -8.20 -2.60 -11.11
C TRP A 33 -6.70 -2.73 -10.74
N ARG A 34 -6.38 -3.52 -9.73
CA ARG A 34 -4.99 -3.77 -9.36
C ARG A 34 -4.18 -4.40 -10.49
N ARG A 35 -4.79 -5.32 -11.23
CA ARG A 35 -4.14 -5.93 -12.40
C ARG A 35 -3.84 -4.91 -13.48
N VAL A 36 -4.79 -4.01 -13.76
CA VAL A 36 -4.61 -2.95 -14.75
C VAL A 36 -3.48 -2.00 -14.32
N VAL A 37 -3.51 -1.54 -13.08
CA VAL A 37 -2.48 -0.63 -12.54
C VAL A 37 -1.11 -1.32 -12.52
N THR A 38 -1.04 -2.56 -12.03
CA THR A 38 0.21 -3.32 -11.95
C THR A 38 0.80 -3.53 -13.35
N LYS A 39 -0.02 -3.88 -14.32
CA LYS A 39 0.43 -4.04 -15.71
C LYS A 39 0.98 -2.74 -16.27
N ARG A 40 0.34 -1.63 -15.98
CA ARG A 40 0.80 -0.31 -16.41
C ARG A 40 2.14 0.04 -15.78
N ILE A 41 2.29 -0.18 -14.49
CA ILE A 41 3.54 0.08 -13.76
C ILE A 41 4.66 -0.83 -14.31
N LYS A 42 4.36 -2.10 -14.52
CA LYS A 42 5.33 -3.06 -15.09
C LYS A 42 5.82 -2.60 -16.47
N SER A 43 4.94 -2.02 -17.29
CA SER A 43 5.32 -1.52 -18.61
C SER A 43 6.32 -0.36 -18.54
N LEU A 44 6.34 0.39 -17.44
CA LEU A 44 7.29 1.48 -17.21
C LEU A 44 8.65 0.98 -16.73
N ASN A 45 8.74 -0.28 -16.31
CA ASN A 45 9.95 -0.93 -15.79
C ASN A 45 10.68 -0.10 -14.73
N PRO A 46 10.01 0.31 -13.65
CA PRO A 46 10.62 1.15 -12.62
C PRO A 46 11.60 0.36 -11.76
N ALA A 47 12.63 1.05 -11.25
CA ALA A 47 13.55 0.49 -10.27
C ALA A 47 13.04 0.69 -8.83
N LYS A 48 12.37 1.81 -8.58
CA LYS A 48 11.84 2.16 -7.26
C LYS A 48 10.39 2.63 -7.35
N VAL A 49 9.52 2.01 -6.54
CA VAL A 49 8.09 2.28 -6.48
C VAL A 49 7.70 2.64 -5.05
N LEU A 50 6.95 3.72 -4.89
CA LEU A 50 6.37 4.13 -3.62
C LEU A 50 4.85 3.97 -3.69
N ASP A 51 4.28 3.19 -2.77
CA ASP A 51 2.84 3.05 -2.61
C ASP A 51 2.39 3.84 -1.38
N VAL A 52 1.69 4.94 -1.62
CA VAL A 52 1.22 5.84 -0.57
C VAL A 52 -0.19 5.45 -0.16
N ALA A 53 -0.46 5.46 1.15
CA ALA A 53 -1.71 4.99 1.72
C ALA A 53 -1.99 3.52 1.32
N SER A 54 -0.98 2.69 1.51
CA SER A 54 -0.96 1.30 1.05
C SER A 54 -1.98 0.40 1.74
N GLY A 55 -2.44 0.77 2.93
CA GLY A 55 -3.36 -0.04 3.72
C GLY A 55 -2.76 -1.39 4.04
N THR A 56 -3.46 -2.47 3.72
CA THR A 56 -3.00 -3.84 3.95
C THR A 56 -2.09 -4.38 2.83
N GLY A 57 -1.68 -3.52 1.90
CA GLY A 57 -0.62 -3.81 0.95
C GLY A 57 -1.03 -4.57 -0.30
N ASP A 58 -2.32 -4.61 -0.65
CA ASP A 58 -2.79 -5.36 -1.83
C ASP A 58 -2.08 -4.92 -3.11
N LEU A 59 -2.01 -3.62 -3.37
CA LEU A 59 -1.37 -3.10 -4.58
C LEU A 59 0.15 -3.27 -4.50
N ALA A 60 0.77 -2.93 -3.36
CA ALA A 60 2.21 -3.07 -3.17
C ALA A 60 2.67 -4.52 -3.39
N LEU A 61 1.92 -5.48 -2.86
CA LEU A 61 2.21 -6.90 -3.03
C LEU A 61 2.10 -7.32 -4.50
N SER A 62 1.07 -6.86 -5.19
CA SER A 62 0.87 -7.13 -6.61
C SER A 62 2.03 -6.59 -7.46
N ILE A 63 2.48 -5.37 -7.18
CA ILE A 63 3.60 -4.75 -7.88
C ILE A 63 4.90 -5.50 -7.57
N GLN A 64 5.12 -5.84 -6.31
CA GLN A 64 6.30 -6.59 -5.87
C GLN A 64 6.41 -7.93 -6.58
N ASP A 65 5.30 -8.66 -6.70
CA ASP A 65 5.27 -9.94 -7.37
C ASP A 65 5.52 -9.81 -8.89
N ALA A 66 5.03 -8.73 -9.49
CA ALA A 66 5.22 -8.48 -10.92
C ALA A 66 6.61 -7.97 -11.27
N LEU A 67 7.28 -7.31 -10.31
CA LEU A 67 8.60 -6.67 -10.49
C LEU A 67 9.55 -7.13 -9.38
N PRO A 68 10.01 -8.39 -9.40
CA PRO A 68 10.78 -8.94 -8.27
C PRO A 68 12.11 -8.24 -8.02
N ASN A 69 12.66 -7.53 -9.01
CA ASN A 69 13.92 -6.80 -8.87
C ASN A 69 13.73 -5.32 -8.50
N ALA A 70 12.50 -4.81 -8.52
CA ALA A 70 12.21 -3.44 -8.13
C ALA A 70 12.15 -3.32 -6.61
N THR A 71 12.53 -2.14 -6.09
CA THR A 71 12.30 -1.79 -4.70
C THR A 71 10.90 -1.19 -4.59
N VAL A 72 10.02 -1.84 -3.83
CA VAL A 72 8.65 -1.37 -3.57
C VAL A 72 8.54 -1.06 -2.08
N ILE A 73 8.24 0.20 -1.76
CA ILE A 73 8.03 0.63 -0.38
C ILE A 73 6.56 0.99 -0.21
N ALA A 74 5.90 0.31 0.73
CA ALA A 74 4.52 0.58 1.11
C ALA A 74 4.50 1.53 2.30
N THR A 75 3.80 2.65 2.18
CA THR A 75 3.65 3.60 3.27
C THR A 75 2.18 3.75 3.65
N ASP A 76 1.93 3.99 4.92
CA ASP A 76 0.61 4.29 5.43
C ASP A 76 0.74 5.04 6.76
N PHE A 77 -0.27 5.80 7.08
CA PHE A 77 -0.34 6.49 8.36
C PHE A 77 -0.60 5.50 9.52
N CYS A 78 -1.29 4.39 9.24
CA CYS A 78 -1.68 3.39 10.22
C CYS A 78 -0.68 2.24 10.28
N ALA A 79 0.07 2.13 11.38
CA ALA A 79 1.05 1.07 11.60
C ALA A 79 0.43 -0.33 11.60
N GLU A 80 -0.80 -0.48 12.12
CA GLU A 80 -1.50 -1.76 12.16
C GLU A 80 -1.80 -2.28 10.75
N MET A 81 -2.22 -1.41 9.85
CA MET A 81 -2.44 -1.76 8.45
C MET A 81 -1.15 -2.27 7.81
N LEU A 82 -0.04 -1.57 8.03
CA LEU A 82 1.27 -1.98 7.52
C LEU A 82 1.76 -3.29 8.15
N GLY A 83 1.40 -3.56 9.39
CA GLY A 83 1.67 -4.84 10.04
C GLY A 83 1.02 -5.98 9.28
N HIS A 84 -0.23 -5.83 8.86
CA HIS A 84 -0.92 -6.81 8.02
C HIS A 84 -0.26 -6.94 6.65
N ALA A 85 0.13 -5.83 6.04
CA ALA A 85 0.84 -5.85 4.76
C ALA A 85 2.16 -6.64 4.86
N SER A 86 2.94 -6.40 5.91
CA SER A 86 4.19 -7.11 6.17
C SER A 86 3.96 -8.62 6.35
N ASN A 87 2.94 -8.99 7.11
CA ASN A 87 2.59 -10.41 7.33
C ASN A 87 2.15 -11.10 6.04
N ARG A 88 1.62 -10.37 5.08
CA ARG A 88 1.22 -10.89 3.78
C ARG A 88 2.37 -10.99 2.77
N GLY A 89 3.54 -10.48 3.10
CA GLY A 89 4.74 -10.61 2.28
C GLY A 89 5.26 -9.32 1.66
N VAL A 90 4.71 -8.16 1.99
CA VAL A 90 5.28 -6.87 1.57
C VAL A 90 6.62 -6.69 2.29
N ARG A 91 7.69 -6.53 1.52
CA ARG A 91 9.06 -6.57 2.05
C ARG A 91 9.47 -5.30 2.78
N GLN A 92 9.04 -4.14 2.30
CA GLN A 92 9.42 -2.85 2.87
C GLN A 92 8.18 -2.02 3.18
N THR A 93 8.01 -1.67 4.44
CA THR A 93 6.92 -0.84 4.92
C THR A 93 7.46 0.31 5.76
N LEU A 94 6.79 1.44 5.72
CA LEU A 94 7.17 2.61 6.50
C LEU A 94 5.92 3.39 6.91
N VAL A 95 5.77 3.64 8.20
CA VAL A 95 4.72 4.52 8.69
C VAL A 95 5.08 5.96 8.31
N ALA A 96 4.21 6.59 7.52
CA ALA A 96 4.45 7.95 7.05
C ALA A 96 3.14 8.68 6.77
N ASP A 97 3.17 10.00 6.93
CA ASP A 97 2.09 10.89 6.53
C ASP A 97 2.28 11.22 5.03
N ALA A 98 1.23 11.05 4.22
CA ALA A 98 1.27 11.36 2.80
C ALA A 98 1.60 12.84 2.53
N LEU A 99 1.32 13.73 3.48
CA LEU A 99 1.61 15.16 3.38
C LEU A 99 3.05 15.51 3.79
N ALA A 100 3.80 14.58 4.35
CA ALA A 100 5.15 14.80 4.87
C ALA A 100 6.01 13.55 4.69
N LEU A 101 6.16 13.08 3.45
CA LEU A 101 6.94 11.88 3.15
C LEU A 101 8.43 12.13 3.41
N PRO A 102 9.11 11.17 4.10
CA PRO A 102 10.51 11.34 4.50
C PRO A 102 11.50 10.95 3.40
N PHE A 103 11.19 11.32 2.16
CA PHE A 103 12.03 11.00 1.01
C PHE A 103 12.42 12.25 0.25
N PRO A 104 13.65 12.33 -0.30
CA PRO A 104 14.00 13.42 -1.20
C PRO A 104 13.22 13.35 -2.50
N ASP A 105 13.04 14.50 -3.14
CA ASP A 105 12.38 14.59 -4.43
C ASP A 105 13.12 13.73 -5.47
N GLY A 106 12.36 13.06 -6.31
CA GLY A 106 12.92 12.27 -7.42
C GLY A 106 13.52 10.92 -7.03
N GLU A 107 13.34 10.48 -5.77
CA GLU A 107 13.86 9.16 -5.35
C GLU A 107 13.12 7.99 -5.99
N PHE A 108 11.83 8.14 -6.28
CA PHE A 108 11.01 7.08 -6.84
C PHE A 108 10.67 7.34 -8.31
N ASP A 109 10.56 6.25 -9.08
CA ASP A 109 10.18 6.31 -10.50
C ASP A 109 8.67 6.35 -10.67
N VAL A 110 7.97 5.73 -9.73
CA VAL A 110 6.50 5.67 -9.71
C VAL A 110 5.99 5.83 -8.30
#